data_b48b29fa4657939e7ed71e8bbe9f4c36
#
_entry.id   b48b29fa4657939e7ed71e8bbe9f4c36
#
_cell.length_a   1.000
_cell.length_b   1.000
_cell.length_c   1.000
_cell.angle_alpha   90.00
_cell.angle_beta   90.00
_cell.angle_gamma   90.00
#
_symmetry.space_group_name_H-M   'P 1'
#
loop_
_entity.id
_entity.type
_entity.pdbx_description
1 polymer ?
#
loop_
_entity_poly.entity_id
_entity_poly.type
_entity_poly.pdbx_seq_one_letter_code
_entity_poly.pdbx_strand_id
1 'polypeptide(L)'
;MVAKIIDGKTIAQQVRQEVAEKVQQRLAAGKRAPGLAVVLVGENPASQIYVGSKRRACEEVGFLSRSYDLPATTGEAELLDLITELNNDPAIDGILVQLPLPAGIDNVKVLEHISPAKDVDGFHPYNVGRLCQRAPKLRPCTPRGIVTLLERYNIDTFGLNAVVVGASNIVGRPMSMELLLAGCTTTVTHRFTKNLRHHVEHADLLVVAVGKPGFIPGEWIKPGAIVIDVGINRLESGKVVGDVEFEAASERASYITPVPGGVGPMTVATLIQNTLQACEGSDDGAVE
;
A
#
# COMPACT_ATOMS: atom_id res chain seq x y z
N MET A 1 16.46 -25.44 -3.32
CA MET A 1 15.80 -25.16 -2.03
C MET A 1 14.45 -24.53 -2.37
N VAL A 2 13.37 -24.95 -1.71
CA VAL A 2 12.06 -24.29 -1.94
C VAL A 2 12.05 -23.01 -1.11
N ALA A 3 11.61 -21.89 -1.70
CA ALA A 3 11.55 -20.59 -1.04
C ALA A 3 10.65 -20.63 0.21
N LYS A 4 11.05 -19.89 1.24
CA LYS A 4 10.18 -19.63 2.40
C LYS A 4 9.07 -18.64 1.98
N ILE A 5 7.83 -19.03 2.20
CA ILE A 5 6.67 -18.19 1.87
C ILE A 5 6.55 -17.04 2.87
N ILE A 6 6.44 -15.81 2.36
CA ILE A 6 6.10 -14.62 3.15
C ILE A 6 4.58 -14.52 3.23
N ASP A 7 3.98 -15.05 4.30
CA ASP A 7 2.53 -15.01 4.52
C ASP A 7 2.07 -13.64 4.99
N GLY A 8 1.70 -12.78 4.03
CA GLY A 8 1.22 -11.44 4.31
C GLY A 8 -0.16 -11.42 4.96
N LYS A 9 -0.99 -12.46 4.78
CA LYS A 9 -2.30 -12.55 5.43
C LYS A 9 -2.16 -12.66 6.94
N THR A 10 -1.28 -13.53 7.40
CA THR A 10 -1.00 -13.71 8.85
C THR A 10 -0.41 -12.44 9.46
N ILE A 11 0.57 -11.82 8.80
CA ILE A 11 1.18 -10.57 9.29
C ILE A 11 0.16 -9.42 9.31
N ALA A 12 -0.66 -9.27 8.27
CA ALA A 12 -1.70 -8.25 8.22
C ALA A 12 -2.73 -8.42 9.36
N GLN A 13 -3.08 -9.65 9.71
CA GLN A 13 -3.96 -9.93 10.85
C GLN A 13 -3.32 -9.50 12.18
N GLN A 14 -2.06 -9.82 12.40
CA GLN A 14 -1.32 -9.38 13.59
C GLN A 14 -1.28 -7.86 13.69
N VAL A 15 -0.97 -7.17 12.59
CA VAL A 15 -0.94 -5.70 12.54
C VAL A 15 -2.31 -5.10 12.88
N ARG A 16 -3.41 -5.65 12.35
CA ARG A 16 -4.76 -5.18 12.69
C ARG A 16 -5.10 -5.44 14.15
N GLN A 17 -4.69 -6.58 14.70
CA GLN A 17 -4.87 -6.88 16.12
C GLN A 17 -4.13 -5.87 17.01
N GLU A 18 -2.88 -5.55 16.69
CA GLU A 18 -2.09 -4.53 17.41
C GLU A 18 -2.78 -3.15 17.37
N VAL A 19 -3.37 -2.79 16.21
CA VAL A 19 -4.14 -1.54 16.09
C VAL A 19 -5.41 -1.60 16.91
N ALA A 20 -6.17 -2.72 16.89
CA ALA A 20 -7.38 -2.88 17.69
C ALA A 20 -7.11 -2.72 19.19
N GLU A 21 -6.01 -3.29 19.68
CA GLU A 21 -5.58 -3.13 21.08
C GLU A 21 -5.29 -1.66 21.45
N LYS A 22 -4.61 -0.93 20.57
CA LYS A 22 -4.35 0.51 20.75
C LYS A 22 -5.64 1.32 20.74
N VAL A 23 -6.60 0.97 19.88
CA VAL A 23 -7.92 1.63 19.85
C VAL A 23 -8.67 1.40 21.15
N GLN A 24 -8.66 0.18 21.69
CA GLN A 24 -9.28 -0.11 22.98
C GLN A 24 -8.63 0.68 24.14
N GLN A 25 -7.31 0.76 24.16
CA GLN A 25 -6.58 1.58 25.15
C GLN A 25 -6.96 3.06 25.03
N ARG A 26 -7.09 3.57 23.81
CA ARG A 26 -7.50 4.94 23.51
C ARG A 26 -8.92 5.23 24.03
N LEU A 27 -9.88 4.33 23.76
CA LEU A 27 -11.26 4.44 24.24
C LEU A 27 -11.34 4.37 25.76
N ALA A 28 -10.58 3.47 26.39
CA ALA A 28 -10.50 3.37 27.85
C ALA A 28 -9.93 4.65 28.51
N ALA A 29 -9.08 5.39 27.79
CA ALA A 29 -8.57 6.70 28.20
C ALA A 29 -9.55 7.87 27.95
N GLY A 30 -10.79 7.58 27.50
CA GLY A 30 -11.83 8.59 27.23
C GLY A 30 -11.64 9.35 25.91
N LYS A 31 -10.72 8.92 25.05
CA LYS A 31 -10.51 9.49 23.72
C LYS A 31 -11.46 8.86 22.70
N ARG A 32 -11.79 9.58 21.62
CA ARG A 32 -12.62 9.05 20.53
C ARG A 32 -11.90 7.98 19.71
N ALA A 33 -12.66 7.15 19.02
CA ALA A 33 -12.12 6.25 18.00
C ALA A 33 -11.54 7.03 16.82
N PRO A 34 -10.50 6.49 16.12
CA PRO A 34 -10.05 7.03 14.84
C PRO A 34 -11.17 6.96 13.79
N GLY A 35 -11.24 7.95 12.91
CA GLY A 35 -12.23 8.05 11.85
C GLY A 35 -11.61 7.94 10.46
N LEU A 36 -12.16 7.04 9.62
CA LEU A 36 -11.78 6.87 8.22
C LEU A 36 -12.97 7.15 7.30
N ALA A 37 -12.80 8.08 6.37
CA ALA A 37 -13.71 8.27 5.25
C ALA A 37 -13.20 7.53 4.02
N VAL A 38 -14.04 6.68 3.43
CA VAL A 38 -13.73 5.93 2.21
C VAL A 38 -14.67 6.39 1.10
N VAL A 39 -14.11 6.99 0.06
CA VAL A 39 -14.85 7.52 -1.09
C VAL A 39 -14.63 6.61 -2.30
N LEU A 40 -15.72 6.13 -2.88
CA LEU A 40 -15.74 5.36 -4.12
C LEU A 40 -16.57 6.12 -5.16
N VAL A 41 -16.05 6.34 -6.35
CA VAL A 41 -16.78 6.95 -7.46
C VAL A 41 -16.96 5.93 -8.56
N GLY A 42 -18.21 5.64 -8.89
CA GLY A 42 -18.59 4.65 -9.89
C GLY A 42 -18.64 3.22 -9.38
N GLU A 43 -18.84 2.26 -10.30
CA GLU A 43 -19.17 0.87 -9.99
C GLU A 43 -18.08 -0.12 -10.45
N ASN A 44 -16.81 0.28 -10.45
CA ASN A 44 -15.75 -0.65 -10.84
C ASN A 44 -15.69 -1.86 -9.89
N PRO A 45 -15.88 -3.11 -10.37
CA PRO A 45 -15.99 -4.28 -9.51
C PRO A 45 -14.73 -4.55 -8.67
N ALA A 46 -13.55 -4.28 -9.22
CA ALA A 46 -12.30 -4.46 -8.47
C ALA A 46 -12.23 -3.44 -7.32
N SER A 47 -12.59 -2.18 -7.58
CA SER A 47 -12.64 -1.12 -6.56
C SER A 47 -13.63 -1.45 -5.44
N GLN A 48 -14.81 -1.99 -5.77
CA GLN A 48 -15.80 -2.41 -4.77
C GLN A 48 -15.28 -3.50 -3.83
N ILE A 49 -14.53 -4.48 -4.35
CA ILE A 49 -13.90 -5.54 -3.54
C ILE A 49 -12.88 -4.95 -2.56
N TYR A 50 -12.03 -4.03 -3.05
CA TYR A 50 -11.02 -3.37 -2.21
C TYR A 50 -11.65 -2.49 -1.13
N VAL A 51 -12.63 -1.67 -1.49
CA VAL A 51 -13.39 -0.83 -0.55
C VAL A 51 -14.09 -1.69 0.50
N GLY A 52 -14.74 -2.79 0.11
CA GLY A 52 -15.36 -3.73 1.03
C GLY A 52 -14.37 -4.34 2.04
N SER A 53 -13.14 -4.61 1.61
CA SER A 53 -12.08 -5.11 2.51
C SER A 53 -11.59 -4.05 3.50
N LYS A 54 -11.48 -2.80 3.06
CA LYS A 54 -11.09 -1.66 3.89
C LYS A 54 -12.15 -1.35 4.96
N ARG A 55 -13.44 -1.37 4.58
CA ARG A 55 -14.57 -1.17 5.50
C ARG A 55 -14.58 -2.24 6.60
N ARG A 56 -14.49 -3.52 6.22
CA ARG A 56 -14.42 -4.63 7.20
C ARG A 56 -13.23 -4.49 8.16
N ALA A 57 -12.08 -4.07 7.65
CA ALA A 57 -10.91 -3.85 8.49
C ALA A 57 -11.12 -2.70 9.49
N CYS A 58 -11.83 -1.61 9.12
CA CYS A 58 -12.21 -0.54 10.05
C CYS A 58 -13.14 -1.06 11.16
N GLU A 59 -14.16 -1.84 10.80
CA GLU A 59 -15.09 -2.44 11.76
C GLU A 59 -14.35 -3.38 12.73
N GLU A 60 -13.45 -4.23 12.20
CA GLU A 60 -12.64 -5.18 12.98
C GLU A 60 -11.82 -4.49 14.06
N VAL A 61 -11.26 -3.31 13.78
CA VAL A 61 -10.39 -2.58 14.71
C VAL A 61 -11.13 -1.52 15.54
N GLY A 62 -12.42 -1.34 15.33
CA GLY A 62 -13.25 -0.40 16.10
C GLY A 62 -13.13 1.06 15.67
N PHE A 63 -12.82 1.33 14.39
CA PHE A 63 -12.80 2.68 13.82
C PHE A 63 -14.21 3.20 13.51
N LEU A 64 -14.38 4.52 13.55
CA LEU A 64 -15.49 5.19 12.89
C LEU A 64 -15.25 5.09 11.38
N SER A 65 -16.08 4.33 10.64
CA SER A 65 -16.01 4.20 9.19
C SER A 65 -17.15 4.95 8.54
N ARG A 66 -16.83 5.94 7.69
CA ARG A 66 -17.81 6.63 6.84
C ARG A 66 -17.56 6.29 5.37
N SER A 67 -18.60 5.89 4.68
CA SER A 67 -18.53 5.47 3.29
C SER A 67 -19.34 6.41 2.40
N TYR A 68 -18.74 6.82 1.30
CA TYR A 68 -19.34 7.68 0.29
C TYR A 68 -19.26 6.94 -1.06
N ASP A 69 -20.37 6.31 -1.44
CA ASP A 69 -20.51 5.62 -2.72
C ASP A 69 -21.20 6.59 -3.70
N LEU A 70 -20.38 7.24 -4.53
CA LEU A 70 -20.82 8.27 -5.47
C LEU A 70 -21.06 7.65 -6.85
N PRO A 71 -22.08 8.10 -7.60
CA PRO A 71 -22.34 7.61 -8.94
C PRO A 71 -21.20 7.96 -9.91
N ALA A 72 -21.05 7.20 -11.00
CA ALA A 72 -20.05 7.47 -12.03
C ALA A 72 -20.20 8.83 -12.75
N THR A 73 -21.36 9.45 -12.58
CA THR A 73 -21.68 10.78 -13.12
C THR A 73 -21.23 11.93 -12.23
N THR A 74 -20.69 11.64 -11.03
CA THR A 74 -20.17 12.65 -10.10
C THR A 74 -19.09 13.50 -10.77
N GLY A 75 -19.26 14.81 -10.72
CA GLY A 75 -18.30 15.76 -11.27
C GLY A 75 -17.08 15.97 -10.37
N GLU A 76 -15.97 16.44 -10.96
CA GLU A 76 -14.75 16.75 -10.20
C GLU A 76 -15.02 17.77 -9.09
N ALA A 77 -15.78 18.84 -9.37
CA ALA A 77 -16.09 19.86 -8.37
C ALA A 77 -16.83 19.30 -7.15
N GLU A 78 -17.85 18.47 -7.38
CA GLU A 78 -18.62 17.82 -6.31
C GLU A 78 -17.73 16.92 -5.43
N LEU A 79 -16.80 16.17 -6.04
CA LEU A 79 -15.83 15.33 -5.31
C LEU A 79 -14.87 16.18 -4.48
N LEU A 80 -14.39 17.32 -5.01
CA LEU A 80 -13.51 18.24 -4.29
C LEU A 80 -14.23 18.92 -3.12
N ASP A 81 -15.50 19.29 -3.30
CA ASP A 81 -16.33 19.86 -2.23
C ASP A 81 -16.50 18.85 -1.08
N LEU A 82 -16.81 17.59 -1.39
CA LEU A 82 -16.85 16.53 -0.38
C LEU A 82 -15.50 16.35 0.35
N ILE A 83 -14.38 16.35 -0.36
CA ILE A 83 -13.06 16.25 0.25
C ILE A 83 -12.79 17.46 1.17
N THR A 84 -13.24 18.66 0.78
CA THR A 84 -13.13 19.86 1.61
C THR A 84 -13.92 19.72 2.92
N GLU A 85 -15.14 19.18 2.86
CA GLU A 85 -15.94 18.88 4.06
C GLU A 85 -15.22 17.86 4.96
N LEU A 86 -14.69 16.78 4.39
CA LEU A 86 -13.96 15.74 5.13
C LEU A 86 -12.65 16.27 5.73
N ASN A 87 -11.95 17.15 5.03
CA ASN A 87 -10.75 17.81 5.55
C ASN A 87 -11.05 18.62 6.83
N ASN A 88 -12.24 19.24 6.90
CA ASN A 88 -12.66 20.06 8.02
C ASN A 88 -13.42 19.29 9.12
N ASP A 89 -13.77 18.03 8.89
CA ASP A 89 -14.48 17.22 9.88
C ASP A 89 -13.50 16.70 10.97
N PRO A 90 -13.64 17.13 12.23
CA PRO A 90 -12.77 16.69 13.34
C PRO A 90 -12.96 15.23 13.73
N ALA A 91 -14.04 14.58 13.27
CA ALA A 91 -14.26 13.15 13.50
C ALA A 91 -13.54 12.26 12.49
N ILE A 92 -13.00 12.82 11.39
CA ILE A 92 -12.29 12.10 10.34
C ILE A 92 -10.80 12.39 10.41
N ASP A 93 -10.01 11.35 10.60
CA ASP A 93 -8.54 11.39 10.66
C ASP A 93 -7.88 10.95 9.37
N GLY A 94 -8.58 10.13 8.58
CA GLY A 94 -8.11 9.64 7.30
C GLY A 94 -9.15 9.79 6.22
N ILE A 95 -8.69 10.17 5.02
CA ILE A 95 -9.50 10.23 3.80
C ILE A 95 -8.86 9.34 2.76
N LEU A 96 -9.66 8.43 2.22
CA LEU A 96 -9.25 7.54 1.15
C LEU A 96 -10.19 7.73 -0.04
N VAL A 97 -9.65 8.12 -1.18
CA VAL A 97 -10.36 8.15 -2.46
C VAL A 97 -9.87 6.97 -3.30
N GLN A 98 -10.77 6.01 -3.54
CA GLN A 98 -10.42 4.78 -4.24
C GLN A 98 -10.13 5.02 -5.72
N LEU A 99 -8.92 4.72 -6.16
CA LEU A 99 -8.52 4.75 -7.57
C LEU A 99 -8.88 3.41 -8.27
N PRO A 100 -9.07 3.42 -9.60
CA PRO A 100 -9.10 4.59 -10.49
C PRO A 100 -10.41 5.39 -10.39
N LEU A 101 -10.33 6.69 -10.66
CA LEU A 101 -11.51 7.55 -10.80
C LEU A 101 -12.07 7.48 -12.23
N PRO A 102 -13.35 7.82 -12.44
CA PRO A 102 -13.96 7.95 -13.76
C PRO A 102 -13.22 8.94 -14.68
N ALA A 103 -13.35 8.74 -15.98
CA ALA A 103 -12.80 9.66 -16.97
C ALA A 103 -13.38 11.09 -16.76
N GLY A 104 -12.50 12.09 -16.84
CA GLY A 104 -12.87 13.51 -16.65
C GLY A 104 -12.57 14.04 -15.24
N ILE A 105 -12.16 13.21 -14.32
CA ILE A 105 -11.66 13.63 -12.99
C ILE A 105 -10.13 13.50 -12.96
N ASP A 106 -9.45 14.58 -12.61
CA ASP A 106 -7.99 14.59 -12.47
C ASP A 106 -7.58 13.94 -11.12
N ASN A 107 -7.01 12.74 -11.21
CA ASN A 107 -6.55 12.00 -10.03
C ASN A 107 -5.50 12.78 -9.21
N VAL A 108 -4.63 13.55 -9.87
CA VAL A 108 -3.57 14.30 -9.19
C VAL A 108 -4.19 15.42 -8.36
N LYS A 109 -5.09 16.20 -8.98
CA LYS A 109 -5.80 17.28 -8.33
C LYS A 109 -6.63 16.79 -7.13
N VAL A 110 -7.29 15.64 -7.27
CA VAL A 110 -8.07 15.03 -6.17
C VAL A 110 -7.16 14.61 -5.01
N LEU A 111 -6.05 13.94 -5.30
CA LEU A 111 -5.10 13.50 -4.26
C LEU A 111 -4.43 14.68 -3.55
N GLU A 112 -4.08 15.74 -4.29
CA GLU A 112 -3.49 16.96 -3.72
C GLU A 112 -4.50 17.81 -2.93
N HIS A 113 -5.79 17.59 -3.13
CA HIS A 113 -6.85 18.29 -2.37
C HIS A 113 -7.09 17.69 -0.99
N ILE A 114 -6.70 16.43 -0.75
CA ILE A 114 -6.72 15.81 0.57
C ILE A 114 -5.67 16.49 1.45
N SER A 115 -6.05 16.85 2.69
CA SER A 115 -5.07 17.35 3.65
C SER A 115 -3.92 16.34 3.84
N PRO A 116 -2.65 16.74 3.74
CA PRO A 116 -1.52 15.82 3.96
C PRO A 116 -1.57 15.07 5.29
N ALA A 117 -2.18 15.66 6.32
CA ALA A 117 -2.35 15.04 7.63
C ALA A 117 -3.43 13.94 7.63
N LYS A 118 -4.34 13.96 6.65
CA LYS A 118 -5.43 12.97 6.48
C LYS A 118 -5.23 12.06 5.26
N ASP A 119 -4.13 12.21 4.52
CA ASP A 119 -3.76 11.37 3.37
C ASP A 119 -3.23 10.00 3.85
N VAL A 120 -4.12 9.13 4.27
CA VAL A 120 -3.77 7.84 4.86
C VAL A 120 -3.33 6.78 3.85
N ASP A 121 -3.55 6.99 2.55
CA ASP A 121 -2.92 6.20 1.49
C ASP A 121 -1.45 6.59 1.26
N GLY A 122 -1.03 7.80 1.69
CA GLY A 122 0.33 8.31 1.61
C GLY A 122 0.76 8.77 0.22
N PHE A 123 -0.19 9.18 -0.64
CA PHE A 123 0.09 9.54 -2.04
C PHE A 123 0.26 11.04 -2.27
N HIS A 124 -0.09 11.86 -1.28
CA HIS A 124 0.06 13.31 -1.37
C HIS A 124 1.53 13.69 -1.58
N PRO A 125 1.85 14.62 -2.51
CA PRO A 125 3.23 15.03 -2.79
C PRO A 125 4.02 15.46 -1.56
N TYR A 126 3.37 16.07 -0.57
CA TYR A 126 4.00 16.41 0.71
C TYR A 126 4.51 15.15 1.45
N ASN A 127 3.68 14.10 1.57
CA ASN A 127 4.05 12.88 2.26
C ASN A 127 5.14 12.09 1.52
N VAL A 128 5.03 12.02 0.18
CA VAL A 128 6.06 11.41 -0.67
C VAL A 128 7.38 12.20 -0.59
N GLY A 129 7.32 13.54 -0.59
CA GLY A 129 8.48 14.42 -0.43
C GLY A 129 9.17 14.22 0.92
N ARG A 130 8.41 14.06 1.99
CA ARG A 130 8.94 13.76 3.32
C ARG A 130 9.63 12.39 3.39
N LEU A 131 9.08 11.39 2.71
CA LEU A 131 9.72 10.07 2.58
C LEU A 131 11.08 10.20 1.87
N CYS A 132 11.14 10.94 0.77
CA CYS A 132 12.39 11.26 0.07
C CYS A 132 13.44 11.92 0.97
N GLN A 133 13.01 12.79 1.88
CA GLN A 133 13.87 13.54 2.80
C GLN A 133 14.22 12.77 4.08
N ARG A 134 13.90 11.48 4.17
CA ARG A 134 14.15 10.63 5.37
C ARG A 134 13.41 11.11 6.62
N ALA A 135 12.33 11.84 6.47
CA ALA A 135 11.48 12.35 7.54
C ALA A 135 10.00 12.01 7.30
N PRO A 136 9.67 10.71 7.05
CA PRO A 136 8.31 10.32 6.68
C PRO A 136 7.32 10.59 7.81
N LYS A 137 6.09 10.98 7.41
CA LYS A 137 4.90 11.00 8.27
C LYS A 137 3.98 9.85 7.86
N LEU A 138 2.89 10.13 7.17
CA LEU A 138 2.08 9.08 6.56
C LEU A 138 2.82 8.52 5.34
N ARG A 139 2.90 7.20 5.25
CA ARG A 139 3.72 6.50 4.25
C ARG A 139 2.83 5.74 3.28
N PRO A 140 3.17 5.65 1.99
CA PRO A 140 2.40 4.89 1.01
C PRO A 140 2.13 3.46 1.48
N CYS A 141 0.84 3.07 1.50
CA CYS A 141 0.40 1.85 2.19
C CYS A 141 1.08 0.58 1.68
N THR A 142 1.12 0.36 0.36
CA THR A 142 1.71 -0.86 -0.21
C THR A 142 3.23 -0.91 0.02
N PRO A 143 4.02 0.13 -0.29
CA PRO A 143 5.45 0.17 0.01
C PRO A 143 5.78 -0.04 1.48
N ARG A 144 5.11 0.67 2.39
CA ARG A 144 5.32 0.49 3.83
C ARG A 144 4.92 -0.92 4.29
N GLY A 145 3.83 -1.46 3.77
CA GLY A 145 3.40 -2.82 4.05
C GLY A 145 4.46 -3.87 3.66
N ILE A 146 5.15 -3.67 2.53
CA ILE A 146 6.26 -4.53 2.10
C ILE A 146 7.43 -4.44 3.09
N VAL A 147 7.83 -3.23 3.50
CA VAL A 147 8.89 -3.07 4.50
C VAL A 147 8.50 -3.76 5.81
N THR A 148 7.24 -3.63 6.25
CA THR A 148 6.74 -4.35 7.43
C THR A 148 6.84 -5.86 7.28
N LEU A 149 6.56 -6.44 6.09
CA LEU A 149 6.78 -7.86 5.85
C LEU A 149 8.25 -8.26 6.03
N LEU A 150 9.18 -7.51 5.44
CA LEU A 150 10.62 -7.76 5.57
C LEU A 150 11.06 -7.70 7.04
N GLU A 151 10.62 -6.68 7.78
CA GLU A 151 10.88 -6.51 9.22
C GLU A 151 10.36 -7.72 10.03
N ARG A 152 9.11 -8.15 9.80
CA ARG A 152 8.47 -9.26 10.54
C ARG A 152 9.07 -10.62 10.26
N TYR A 153 9.67 -10.80 9.08
CA TYR A 153 10.41 -11.99 8.73
C TYR A 153 11.89 -11.93 9.13
N ASN A 154 12.31 -10.84 9.82
CA ASN A 154 13.70 -10.58 10.22
C ASN A 154 14.68 -10.67 9.03
N ILE A 155 14.25 -10.14 7.88
CA ILE A 155 15.08 -10.05 6.69
C ILE A 155 15.93 -8.80 6.80
N ASP A 156 17.24 -8.97 6.91
CA ASP A 156 18.19 -7.87 6.90
C ASP A 156 18.29 -7.29 5.49
N THR A 157 17.93 -6.02 5.36
CA THR A 157 17.90 -5.29 4.09
C THR A 157 19.15 -4.45 3.85
N PHE A 158 20.03 -4.29 4.85
CA PHE A 158 21.20 -3.42 4.74
C PHE A 158 22.17 -3.91 3.66
N GLY A 159 22.48 -3.00 2.74
CA GLY A 159 23.44 -3.25 1.67
C GLY A 159 22.92 -4.14 0.52
N LEU A 160 21.67 -4.62 0.57
CA LEU A 160 21.10 -5.40 -0.52
C LEU A 160 20.95 -4.55 -1.79
N ASN A 161 21.21 -5.18 -2.95
CA ASN A 161 20.83 -4.62 -4.24
C ASN A 161 19.35 -4.89 -4.50
N ALA A 162 18.52 -3.88 -4.30
CA ALA A 162 17.08 -3.96 -4.48
C ALA A 162 16.68 -3.45 -5.87
N VAL A 163 15.94 -4.26 -6.61
CA VAL A 163 15.38 -3.90 -7.91
C VAL A 163 13.87 -3.81 -7.83
N VAL A 164 13.33 -2.66 -8.21
CA VAL A 164 11.88 -2.41 -8.29
C VAL A 164 11.48 -2.41 -9.77
N VAL A 165 10.67 -3.37 -10.17
CA VAL A 165 10.13 -3.48 -11.53
C VAL A 165 8.75 -2.83 -11.57
N GLY A 166 8.69 -1.65 -12.19
CA GLY A 166 7.53 -0.77 -12.22
C GLY A 166 7.83 0.57 -11.55
N ALA A 167 7.36 1.67 -12.14
CA ALA A 167 7.66 3.03 -11.69
C ALA A 167 6.39 3.90 -11.52
N SER A 168 5.30 3.29 -11.05
CA SER A 168 4.07 4.02 -10.74
C SER A 168 4.27 4.97 -9.56
N ASN A 169 3.48 6.05 -9.51
CA ASN A 169 3.52 7.02 -8.42
C ASN A 169 3.02 6.43 -7.09
N ILE A 170 2.16 5.40 -7.16
CA ILE A 170 1.52 4.81 -5.97
C ILE A 170 2.28 3.61 -5.38
N VAL A 171 3.16 2.94 -6.15
CA VAL A 171 3.94 1.79 -5.68
C VAL A 171 5.41 1.93 -6.02
N GLY A 172 5.81 1.89 -7.28
CA GLY A 172 7.21 1.69 -7.66
C GLY A 172 8.15 2.81 -7.21
N ARG A 173 7.76 4.08 -7.42
CA ARG A 173 8.55 5.24 -6.98
C ARG A 173 8.66 5.30 -5.45
N PRO A 174 7.57 5.28 -4.67
CA PRO A 174 7.68 5.29 -3.22
C PRO A 174 8.33 4.03 -2.66
N MET A 175 8.19 2.85 -3.30
CA MET A 175 8.87 1.63 -2.89
C MET A 175 10.39 1.78 -2.93
N SER A 176 10.92 2.43 -3.96
CA SER A 176 12.36 2.67 -4.03
C SER A 176 12.86 3.56 -2.89
N MET A 177 12.08 4.55 -2.49
CA MET A 177 12.41 5.42 -1.35
C MET A 177 12.33 4.68 -0.01
N GLU A 178 11.33 3.81 0.15
CA GLU A 178 11.22 2.95 1.33
C GLU A 178 12.40 2.00 1.46
N LEU A 179 12.81 1.36 0.36
CA LEU A 179 13.97 0.46 0.36
C LEU A 179 15.29 1.20 0.56
N LEU A 180 15.42 2.40 0.00
CA LEU A 180 16.58 3.27 0.26
C LEU A 180 16.65 3.66 1.74
N LEU A 181 15.52 4.00 2.36
CA LEU A 181 15.41 4.28 3.79
C LEU A 181 15.76 3.06 4.64
N ALA A 182 15.40 1.86 4.17
CA ALA A 182 15.72 0.58 4.80
C ALA A 182 17.17 0.11 4.57
N GLY A 183 18.03 0.92 3.94
CA GLY A 183 19.46 0.64 3.77
C GLY A 183 19.83 -0.11 2.49
N CYS A 184 18.90 -0.30 1.55
CA CYS A 184 19.20 -0.91 0.24
C CYS A 184 19.87 0.07 -0.72
N THR A 185 20.65 -0.49 -1.67
CA THR A 185 20.93 0.20 -2.95
C THR A 185 19.78 -0.10 -3.90
N THR A 186 19.12 0.93 -4.45
CA THR A 186 17.88 0.74 -5.21
C THR A 186 18.04 1.06 -6.70
N THR A 187 17.51 0.16 -7.54
CA THR A 187 17.34 0.38 -8.99
C THR A 187 15.85 0.31 -9.33
N VAL A 188 15.32 1.33 -10.00
CA VAL A 188 13.93 1.33 -10.51
C VAL A 188 13.92 1.12 -12.00
N THR A 189 13.17 0.14 -12.47
CA THR A 189 12.97 -0.14 -13.88
C THR A 189 11.56 0.25 -14.33
N HIS A 190 11.43 0.58 -15.59
CA HIS A 190 10.18 1.05 -16.20
C HIS A 190 10.08 0.57 -17.67
N ARG A 191 8.98 0.90 -18.35
CA ARG A 191 8.71 0.43 -19.73
C ARG A 191 9.79 0.74 -20.77
N PHE A 192 10.68 1.69 -20.49
CA PHE A 192 11.78 2.07 -21.38
C PHE A 192 13.14 1.48 -20.96
N THR A 193 13.19 0.71 -19.87
CA THR A 193 14.41 0.09 -19.38
C THR A 193 14.91 -0.94 -20.40
N LYS A 194 16.14 -0.77 -20.83
CA LYS A 194 16.82 -1.74 -21.70
C LYS A 194 17.35 -2.90 -20.85
N ASN A 195 17.31 -4.11 -21.42
CA ASN A 195 17.85 -5.31 -20.78
C ASN A 195 17.33 -5.54 -19.35
N LEU A 196 15.99 -5.55 -19.19
CA LEU A 196 15.34 -5.77 -17.88
C LEU A 196 15.85 -7.03 -17.19
N ARG A 197 16.09 -8.10 -17.93
CA ARG A 197 16.62 -9.36 -17.42
C ARG A 197 17.90 -9.17 -16.62
N HIS A 198 18.84 -8.37 -17.11
CA HIS A 198 20.10 -8.07 -16.42
C HIS A 198 19.86 -7.48 -15.01
N HIS A 199 18.92 -6.56 -14.87
CA HIS A 199 18.58 -5.98 -13.56
C HIS A 199 17.99 -7.03 -12.62
N VAL A 200 17.07 -7.86 -13.12
CA VAL A 200 16.41 -8.91 -12.32
C VAL A 200 17.41 -9.97 -11.85
N GLU A 201 18.30 -10.44 -12.72
CA GLU A 201 19.31 -11.48 -12.41
C GLU A 201 20.34 -11.03 -11.36
N HIS A 202 20.46 -9.71 -11.09
CA HIS A 202 21.39 -9.17 -10.11
C HIS A 202 20.71 -8.70 -8.81
N ALA A 203 19.38 -8.83 -8.73
CA ALA A 203 18.63 -8.39 -7.55
C ALA A 203 18.78 -9.35 -6.36
N ASP A 204 19.22 -8.86 -5.22
CA ASP A 204 19.14 -9.58 -3.94
C ASP A 204 17.71 -9.51 -3.39
N LEU A 205 17.05 -8.38 -3.60
CA LEU A 205 15.64 -8.12 -3.28
C LEU A 205 14.94 -7.60 -4.54
N LEU A 206 13.98 -8.37 -5.03
CA LEU A 206 13.18 -8.02 -6.21
C LEU A 206 11.76 -7.67 -5.79
N VAL A 207 11.29 -6.48 -6.16
CA VAL A 207 9.88 -6.07 -6.02
C VAL A 207 9.27 -5.87 -7.39
N VAL A 208 8.19 -6.58 -7.72
CA VAL A 208 7.53 -6.51 -9.04
C VAL A 208 6.13 -5.92 -8.90
N ALA A 209 5.87 -4.81 -9.60
CA ALA A 209 4.63 -4.05 -9.54
C ALA A 209 4.27 -3.45 -10.91
N VAL A 210 3.96 -4.30 -11.89
CA VAL A 210 3.63 -3.91 -13.28
C VAL A 210 2.19 -4.20 -13.68
N GLY A 211 1.47 -5.04 -12.92
CA GLY A 211 0.09 -5.43 -13.19
C GLY A 211 -0.05 -6.27 -14.46
N LYS A 212 0.88 -7.18 -14.71
CA LYS A 212 0.87 -8.11 -15.84
C LYS A 212 1.18 -9.53 -15.38
N PRO A 213 0.29 -10.50 -15.62
CA PRO A 213 0.46 -11.87 -15.13
C PRO A 213 1.74 -12.50 -15.70
N GLY A 214 2.59 -13.07 -14.80
CA GLY A 214 3.80 -13.80 -15.17
C GLY A 214 4.82 -12.97 -15.96
N PHE A 215 4.84 -11.65 -15.76
CA PHE A 215 5.74 -10.74 -16.48
C PHE A 215 7.22 -11.03 -16.25
N ILE A 216 7.58 -11.49 -15.07
CA ILE A 216 8.94 -11.90 -14.73
C ILE A 216 9.03 -13.42 -14.75
N PRO A 217 9.77 -14.01 -15.73
CA PRO A 217 10.06 -15.44 -15.75
C PRO A 217 10.85 -15.88 -14.51
N GLY A 218 10.48 -17.03 -13.94
CA GLY A 218 11.12 -17.53 -12.74
C GLY A 218 12.61 -17.83 -12.90
N GLU A 219 13.03 -18.22 -14.11
CA GLU A 219 14.45 -18.47 -14.39
C GLU A 219 15.33 -17.22 -14.36
N TRP A 220 14.75 -16.01 -14.40
CA TRP A 220 15.50 -14.76 -14.23
C TRP A 220 15.84 -14.45 -12.76
N ILE A 221 15.18 -15.12 -11.83
CA ILE A 221 15.40 -14.86 -10.38
C ILE A 221 16.82 -15.30 -10.00
N LYS A 222 17.57 -14.40 -9.39
CA LYS A 222 18.87 -14.71 -8.81
C LYS A 222 18.69 -15.80 -7.73
N PRO A 223 19.50 -16.89 -7.75
CA PRO A 223 19.45 -17.90 -6.70
C PRO A 223 19.62 -17.28 -5.31
N GLY A 224 18.69 -17.55 -4.40
CA GLY A 224 18.69 -16.99 -3.05
C GLY A 224 18.07 -15.60 -2.90
N ALA A 225 17.58 -14.97 -3.97
CA ALA A 225 16.92 -13.68 -3.90
C ALA A 225 15.63 -13.69 -3.06
N ILE A 226 15.27 -12.55 -2.53
CA ILE A 226 13.98 -12.28 -1.90
C ILE A 226 13.06 -11.72 -2.98
N VAL A 227 11.88 -12.32 -3.18
CA VAL A 227 10.95 -11.92 -4.24
C VAL A 227 9.63 -11.44 -3.62
N ILE A 228 9.30 -10.18 -3.88
CA ILE A 228 8.06 -9.53 -3.47
C ILE A 228 7.22 -9.25 -4.70
N ASP A 229 6.17 -10.00 -4.87
CA ASP A 229 5.21 -9.84 -5.97
C ASP A 229 4.01 -9.01 -5.51
N VAL A 230 3.87 -7.82 -6.08
CA VAL A 230 2.78 -6.87 -5.78
C VAL A 230 1.61 -7.06 -6.75
N GLY A 231 1.82 -7.79 -7.84
CA GLY A 231 0.82 -8.00 -8.87
C GLY A 231 -0.45 -8.67 -8.34
N ILE A 232 -1.59 -8.18 -8.78
CA ILE A 232 -2.91 -8.82 -8.53
C ILE A 232 -3.64 -8.84 -9.87
N ASN A 233 -3.52 -9.95 -10.58
CA ASN A 233 -4.09 -10.11 -11.90
C ASN A 233 -5.17 -11.19 -11.86
N ARG A 234 -6.39 -10.84 -12.25
CA ARG A 234 -7.49 -11.80 -12.39
C ARG A 234 -7.52 -12.32 -13.83
N LEU A 235 -7.26 -13.60 -14.00
CA LEU A 235 -7.36 -14.27 -15.29
C LEU A 235 -8.82 -14.49 -15.68
N GLU A 236 -9.08 -14.80 -16.96
CA GLU A 236 -10.42 -15.16 -17.47
C GLU A 236 -11.03 -16.36 -16.73
N SER A 237 -10.20 -17.28 -16.27
CA SER A 237 -10.60 -18.41 -15.43
C SER A 237 -11.08 -18.03 -14.02
N GLY A 238 -10.96 -16.75 -13.64
CA GLY A 238 -11.22 -16.26 -12.28
C GLY A 238 -10.06 -16.43 -11.31
N LYS A 239 -9.01 -17.19 -11.67
CA LYS A 239 -7.79 -17.34 -10.83
C LYS A 239 -7.08 -16.01 -10.69
N VAL A 240 -6.61 -15.70 -9.48
CA VAL A 240 -5.77 -14.53 -9.20
C VAL A 240 -4.31 -14.97 -9.18
N VAL A 241 -3.47 -14.25 -9.93
CA VAL A 241 -2.02 -14.53 -10.06
C VAL A 241 -1.22 -13.23 -9.95
N GLY A 242 0.06 -13.36 -9.65
CA GLY A 242 1.00 -12.25 -9.57
C GLY A 242 1.64 -11.86 -10.90
N ASP A 243 2.60 -10.97 -10.81
CA ASP A 243 3.43 -10.51 -11.93
C ASP A 243 4.65 -11.43 -12.15
N VAL A 244 4.94 -12.34 -11.23
CA VAL A 244 6.07 -13.29 -11.30
C VAL A 244 5.55 -14.70 -11.58
N GLU A 245 6.27 -15.49 -12.35
CA GLU A 245 6.03 -16.94 -12.50
C GLU A 245 6.39 -17.64 -11.19
N PHE A 246 5.38 -17.83 -10.34
CA PHE A 246 5.55 -18.19 -8.94
C PHE A 246 6.28 -19.52 -8.72
N GLU A 247 5.88 -20.57 -9.43
CA GLU A 247 6.42 -21.93 -9.24
C GLU A 247 7.93 -21.95 -9.53
N ALA A 248 8.32 -21.46 -10.72
CA ALA A 248 9.72 -21.43 -11.13
C ALA A 248 10.56 -20.46 -10.28
N ALA A 249 10.00 -19.34 -9.87
CA ALA A 249 10.65 -18.40 -8.95
C ALA A 249 10.87 -19.00 -7.56
N SER A 250 9.91 -19.80 -7.05
CA SER A 250 9.99 -20.45 -5.74
C SER A 250 11.12 -21.48 -5.64
N GLU A 251 11.54 -22.08 -6.75
CA GLU A 251 12.68 -23.01 -6.78
C GLU A 251 14.03 -22.31 -6.61
N ARG A 252 14.08 -21.00 -6.87
CA ARG A 252 15.31 -20.20 -6.91
C ARG A 252 15.41 -19.21 -5.75
N ALA A 253 14.32 -18.58 -5.36
CA ALA A 253 14.27 -17.59 -4.30
C ALA A 253 14.55 -18.20 -2.90
N SER A 254 15.04 -17.37 -1.98
CA SER A 254 15.08 -17.73 -0.54
C SER A 254 13.75 -17.43 0.14
N TYR A 255 13.10 -16.33 -0.25
CA TYR A 255 11.79 -15.89 0.21
C TYR A 255 10.95 -15.44 -0.96
N ILE A 256 9.63 -15.70 -0.90
CA ILE A 256 8.69 -15.23 -1.92
C ILE A 256 7.31 -14.92 -1.32
N THR A 257 6.66 -13.86 -1.78
CA THR A 257 5.26 -13.59 -1.45
C THR A 257 4.31 -14.36 -2.38
N PRO A 258 3.27 -15.01 -1.86
CA PRO A 258 2.23 -15.63 -2.69
C PRO A 258 1.26 -14.58 -3.22
N VAL A 259 0.59 -14.88 -4.34
CA VAL A 259 -0.54 -14.10 -4.84
C VAL A 259 -1.71 -15.05 -5.12
N PRO A 260 -2.85 -14.90 -4.41
CA PRO A 260 -3.12 -13.92 -3.34
C PRO A 260 -2.51 -14.28 -1.98
N GLY A 261 -2.53 -13.34 -1.03
CA GLY A 261 -2.17 -13.58 0.36
C GLY A 261 -0.79 -13.03 0.78
N GLY A 262 -0.04 -12.45 -0.15
CA GLY A 262 1.22 -11.73 0.13
C GLY A 262 1.01 -10.26 0.44
N VAL A 263 1.32 -9.39 -0.52
CA VAL A 263 1.32 -7.93 -0.33
C VAL A 263 -0.07 -7.31 -0.13
N GLY A 264 -1.09 -7.78 -0.86
CA GLY A 264 -2.42 -7.18 -0.84
C GLY A 264 -3.03 -6.98 0.55
N PRO A 265 -3.05 -7.99 1.44
CA PRO A 265 -3.53 -7.84 2.82
C PRO A 265 -2.79 -6.76 3.62
N MET A 266 -1.49 -6.58 3.37
CA MET A 266 -0.67 -5.58 4.05
C MET A 266 -1.04 -4.15 3.68
N THR A 267 -1.47 -3.91 2.43
CA THR A 267 -1.95 -2.57 2.03
C THR A 267 -3.11 -2.11 2.90
N VAL A 268 -4.06 -3.01 3.20
CA VAL A 268 -5.20 -2.70 4.08
C VAL A 268 -4.74 -2.52 5.52
N ALA A 269 -3.86 -3.38 6.03
CA ALA A 269 -3.35 -3.27 7.40
C ALA A 269 -2.57 -1.97 7.62
N THR A 270 -1.76 -1.55 6.64
CA THR A 270 -1.02 -0.29 6.71
C THR A 270 -1.94 0.93 6.65
N LEU A 271 -3.02 0.88 5.86
CA LEU A 271 -4.04 1.93 5.85
C LEU A 271 -4.64 2.15 7.26
N ILE A 272 -4.95 1.05 7.95
CA ILE A 272 -5.45 1.09 9.33
C ILE A 272 -4.40 1.69 10.28
N GLN A 273 -3.13 1.31 10.15
CA GLN A 273 -2.04 1.92 10.93
C GLN A 273 -1.89 3.42 10.65
N ASN A 274 -1.89 3.83 9.39
CA ASN A 274 -1.80 5.25 9.02
C ASN A 274 -2.97 6.06 9.56
N THR A 275 -4.19 5.50 9.57
CA THR A 275 -5.36 6.18 10.12
C THR A 275 -5.25 6.38 11.64
N LEU A 276 -4.77 5.38 12.37
CA LEU A 276 -4.49 5.51 13.80
C LEU A 276 -3.40 6.56 14.04
N GLN A 277 -2.31 6.52 13.28
CA GLN A 277 -1.21 7.49 13.37
C GLN A 277 -1.69 8.93 13.10
N ALA A 278 -2.55 9.13 12.11
CA ALA A 278 -3.14 10.43 11.81
C ALA A 278 -4.01 10.95 12.95
N CYS A 279 -4.79 10.06 13.59
CA CYS A 279 -5.60 10.38 14.76
C CYS A 279 -4.74 10.77 15.96
N GLU A 280 -3.66 10.04 16.24
CA GLU A 280 -2.72 10.35 17.32
C GLU A 280 -2.01 11.69 17.08
N GLY A 281 -1.58 11.97 15.85
CA GLY A 281 -0.95 13.23 15.48
C GLY A 281 -1.87 14.45 15.57
N SER A 282 -3.18 14.27 15.42
CA SER A 282 -4.16 15.36 15.63
C SER A 282 -4.41 15.68 17.10
N ASP A 283 -4.23 14.69 18.01
CA ASP A 283 -4.30 14.94 19.45
C ASP A 283 -3.13 15.81 19.94
N ASP A 284 -1.91 15.55 19.42
CA ASP A 284 -0.71 16.29 19.82
C ASP A 284 -0.73 17.74 19.33
N GLY A 285 -1.37 18.01 18.18
CA GLY A 285 -1.53 19.37 17.62
C GLY A 285 -2.62 20.21 18.30
N ALA A 286 -3.46 19.62 19.15
CA ALA A 286 -4.50 20.33 19.90
C ALA A 286 -3.99 20.90 21.24
N VAL A 287 -2.71 20.70 21.58
CA VAL A 287 -2.07 21.12 22.84
C VAL A 287 -1.23 22.40 22.68
N GLU A 288 -1.06 22.91 21.45
CA GLU A 288 -0.47 24.23 21.19
C GLU A 288 -1.56 25.30 20.92
#